data_08439fa7411e405c5512bc92c3673a0e
#
_entry.id   08439fa7411e405c5512bc92c3673a0e
#
_cell.length_a   1.000
_cell.length_b   1.000
_cell.length_c   1.000
_cell.angle_alpha   90.00
_cell.angle_beta   90.00
_cell.angle_gamma   90.00
#
_symmetry.space_group_name_H-M   'P 1'
#
loop_
_entity.id
_entity.type
_entity.pdbx_description
1 polymer ?
#
loop_
_entity_poly.entity_id
_entity_poly.type
_entity_poly.pdbx_seq_one_letter_code
_entity_poly.pdbx_strand_id
1 'polypeptide(L)'
;MENRTYPEFSARYPLLLTTFMKRPVKIYPNEIGIVYRNHVTGEYQRFTWLEWYKRTCRLANALNSLGVKSGKIGNPGDRVATMALNTHRHLELYYAAPCSGAVLHPINVRLALDHIIYTINHAEDKVIFFDDLLLSLVEAIYDKIKNTVEKFIYMSDKPGLPDTKIENLYEYEELLKQEPDEFEWPYLSEDNYATLCYTTGTTGLPKGAMFTHRALYLQTLHIYAFYYFRNDPKRVHLGENTIPMILTPLFHIHAWGAPFGYVFQAEKIILPGTFTVEGFCELVQTEKVTYVAVVPTILAMLIEYKDIDKYDLSSLVDVGVGGGALPLGLKTKVEKKFPAFTATSGYGMTETAPVTIIAFVKKYMENWTKEKLDQVRVKTGLPLPGLEVEVVDENGKPVPHDNKTLGQIVIRGPWVMEKYYKNPEKTTAVWYDGWFHTGDMAKIDEEDFIVIADRMSDIIRSGAEMVPTVLLENLTSMADFVLEAAVVGVPDEVWGEIAMAVVKLIPNSNKKEEDLIEFLKVEGVEKGKITKWMLPKLVAIVDDIPKTSVGKYNKREIRRTLDKFLEKAKDMKGT
;
A
#
# COMPACT_ATOMS: atom_id res chain seq x y z
N MET A 1 -18.41 14.99 38.22
CA MET A 1 -17.43 15.46 37.22
C MET A 1 -16.20 15.86 38.02
N GLU A 2 -15.23 14.97 38.10
CA GLU A 2 -13.94 15.31 38.67
C GLU A 2 -13.29 16.35 37.78
N ASN A 3 -12.74 17.40 38.39
CA ASN A 3 -12.02 18.48 37.73
C ASN A 3 -10.85 17.88 36.93
N ARG A 4 -11.06 17.63 35.64
CA ARG A 4 -9.97 17.35 34.71
C ARG A 4 -9.20 18.65 34.53
N THR A 5 -8.15 18.82 35.27
CA THR A 5 -7.15 19.84 34.99
C THR A 5 -6.50 19.48 33.67
N TYR A 6 -6.91 20.17 32.61
CA TYR A 6 -6.09 20.22 31.40
C TYR A 6 -4.69 20.69 31.81
N PRO A 7 -3.61 20.08 31.24
CA PRO A 7 -2.29 20.61 31.52
C PRO A 7 -2.27 22.12 31.25
N GLU A 8 -1.52 22.88 32.03
CA GLU A 8 -1.51 24.35 32.12
C GLU A 8 -1.34 25.10 30.79
N PHE A 9 -1.20 24.38 29.68
CA PHE A 9 -1.01 24.93 28.34
C PHE A 9 -1.99 24.29 27.34
N SER A 10 -3.18 24.85 27.22
CA SER A 10 -4.16 24.49 26.17
C SER A 10 -3.58 24.59 24.74
N ALA A 11 -2.50 25.30 24.55
CA ALA A 11 -1.75 25.38 23.28
C ALA A 11 -1.02 24.07 22.88
N ARG A 12 -0.92 23.08 23.78
CA ARG A 12 -0.31 21.78 23.55
C ARG A 12 -1.32 20.64 23.51
N TYR A 13 -2.47 20.87 22.86
CA TYR A 13 -3.42 19.79 22.63
C TYR A 13 -2.76 18.70 21.77
N PRO A 14 -2.74 17.43 22.24
CA PRO A 14 -2.00 16.39 21.54
C PRO A 14 -2.64 16.00 20.20
N LEU A 15 -1.80 15.64 19.25
CA LEU A 15 -2.19 15.20 17.91
C LEU A 15 -2.68 13.73 17.96
N LEU A 16 -3.94 13.53 18.31
CA LEU A 16 -4.53 12.20 18.51
C LEU A 16 -5.50 11.83 17.39
N LEU A 17 -5.47 10.58 16.96
CA LEU A 17 -6.40 10.01 15.98
C LEU A 17 -7.86 10.09 16.44
N THR A 18 -8.10 10.21 17.77
CA THR A 18 -9.42 10.43 18.34
C THR A 18 -10.15 11.65 17.75
N THR A 19 -9.39 12.70 17.37
CA THR A 19 -9.98 13.90 16.76
C THR A 19 -10.53 13.61 15.37
N PHE A 20 -9.92 12.69 14.64
CA PHE A 20 -10.37 12.30 13.30
C PHE A 20 -11.75 11.67 13.34
N MET A 21 -11.96 10.66 14.18
CA MET A 21 -13.26 9.97 14.26
C MET A 21 -14.37 10.83 14.87
N LYS A 22 -14.05 11.79 15.75
CA LYS A 22 -15.04 12.69 16.34
C LYS A 22 -15.55 13.74 15.38
N ARG A 23 -14.75 14.12 14.37
CA ARG A 23 -15.11 15.16 13.41
C ARG A 23 -16.33 14.80 12.57
N PRO A 24 -16.38 13.69 11.82
CA PRO A 24 -17.54 13.33 11.01
C PRO A 24 -18.81 13.17 11.85
N VAL A 25 -18.72 12.59 13.03
CA VAL A 25 -19.87 12.43 13.94
C VAL A 25 -20.44 13.78 14.38
N LYS A 26 -19.59 14.77 14.60
CA LYS A 26 -20.03 16.12 14.99
C LYS A 26 -20.68 16.89 13.85
N ILE A 27 -20.19 16.70 12.61
CA ILE A 27 -20.60 17.50 11.46
C ILE A 27 -21.69 16.81 10.65
N TYR A 28 -21.57 15.50 10.43
CA TYR A 28 -22.42 14.70 9.54
C TYR A 28 -22.96 13.42 10.23
N PRO A 29 -23.54 13.47 11.45
CA PRO A 29 -23.87 12.26 12.22
C PRO A 29 -24.79 11.28 11.49
N ASN A 30 -25.70 11.78 10.69
CA ASN A 30 -26.75 11.01 10.02
C ASN A 30 -26.42 10.67 8.54
N GLU A 31 -25.30 11.17 8.02
CA GLU A 31 -24.87 10.85 6.67
C GLU A 31 -24.22 9.45 6.64
N ILE A 32 -24.43 8.75 5.52
CA ILE A 32 -23.77 7.44 5.29
C ILE A 32 -22.27 7.66 5.12
N GLY A 33 -21.51 7.22 6.12
CA GLY A 33 -20.06 7.30 6.11
C GLY A 33 -19.37 6.04 5.61
N ILE A 34 -19.97 4.87 5.87
CA ILE A 34 -19.37 3.57 5.54
C ILE A 34 -20.35 2.72 4.74
N VAL A 35 -19.89 2.19 3.62
CA VAL A 35 -20.61 1.17 2.84
C VAL A 35 -19.73 -0.06 2.76
N TYR A 36 -20.27 -1.20 3.14
CA TYR A 36 -19.61 -2.49 3.11
C TYR A 36 -20.43 -3.50 2.32
N ARG A 37 -19.80 -4.26 1.43
CA ARG A 37 -20.45 -5.36 0.72
C ARG A 37 -20.34 -6.63 1.54
N ASN A 38 -21.46 -7.09 2.08
CA ASN A 38 -21.55 -8.36 2.80
C ASN A 38 -21.17 -9.51 1.87
N HIS A 39 -20.18 -10.31 2.25
CA HIS A 39 -19.64 -11.36 1.38
C HIS A 39 -20.53 -12.62 1.31
N VAL A 40 -21.49 -12.76 2.24
CA VAL A 40 -22.45 -13.88 2.30
C VAL A 40 -23.69 -13.61 1.47
N THR A 41 -24.31 -12.43 1.66
CA THR A 41 -25.56 -12.07 0.99
C THR A 41 -25.36 -11.28 -0.30
N GLY A 42 -24.18 -10.66 -0.48
CA GLY A 42 -23.90 -9.73 -1.55
C GLY A 42 -24.56 -8.35 -1.36
N GLU A 43 -25.34 -8.16 -0.29
CA GLU A 43 -26.03 -6.90 -0.01
C GLU A 43 -25.06 -5.85 0.55
N TYR A 44 -25.43 -4.57 0.36
CA TYR A 44 -24.66 -3.46 0.87
C TYR A 44 -25.17 -3.03 2.26
N GLN A 45 -24.36 -3.23 3.28
CA GLN A 45 -24.56 -2.66 4.60
C GLN A 45 -24.10 -1.21 4.61
N ARG A 46 -24.90 -0.33 5.17
CA ARG A 46 -24.62 1.11 5.23
C ARG A 46 -24.69 1.57 6.67
N PHE A 47 -23.65 2.28 7.09
CA PHE A 47 -23.56 2.84 8.44
C PHE A 47 -23.45 4.36 8.33
N THR A 48 -24.28 5.08 9.09
CA THR A 48 -24.07 6.50 9.33
C THR A 48 -22.80 6.71 10.14
N TRP A 49 -22.25 7.92 10.12
CA TRP A 49 -21.09 8.24 10.95
C TRP A 49 -21.37 8.04 12.43
N LEU A 50 -22.59 8.31 12.89
CA LEU A 50 -22.99 8.09 14.29
C LEU A 50 -23.06 6.61 14.63
N GLU A 51 -23.64 5.78 13.76
CA GLU A 51 -23.70 4.32 13.96
C GLU A 51 -22.30 3.70 14.02
N TRP A 52 -21.43 4.05 13.04
CA TRP A 52 -20.05 3.59 13.03
C TRP A 52 -19.29 4.00 14.30
N TYR A 53 -19.46 5.25 14.77
CA TYR A 53 -18.83 5.74 15.98
C TYR A 53 -19.31 4.99 17.23
N LYS A 54 -20.63 4.77 17.35
CA LYS A 54 -21.21 4.00 18.47
C LYS A 54 -20.68 2.57 18.51
N ARG A 55 -20.53 1.92 17.35
CA ARG A 55 -19.89 0.60 17.23
C ARG A 55 -18.44 0.64 17.67
N THR A 56 -17.71 1.68 17.26
CA THR A 56 -16.31 1.90 17.67
C THR A 56 -16.19 2.12 19.19
N CYS A 57 -17.12 2.84 19.81
CA CYS A 57 -17.18 2.99 21.27
C CYS A 57 -17.45 1.66 21.99
N ARG A 58 -18.41 0.86 21.49
CA ARG A 58 -18.67 -0.49 22.01
C ARG A 58 -17.42 -1.38 21.92
N LEU A 59 -16.72 -1.32 20.78
CA LEU A 59 -15.48 -2.06 20.60
C LEU A 59 -14.38 -1.62 21.58
N ALA A 60 -14.26 -0.32 21.86
CA ALA A 60 -13.31 0.19 22.84
C ALA A 60 -13.63 -0.30 24.27
N ASN A 61 -14.93 -0.32 24.65
CA ASN A 61 -15.36 -0.93 25.92
C ASN A 61 -15.05 -2.43 25.95
N ALA A 62 -15.32 -3.16 24.87
CA ALA A 62 -15.02 -4.58 24.74
C ALA A 62 -13.52 -4.86 24.91
N LEU A 63 -12.64 -4.05 24.33
CA LEU A 63 -11.20 -4.18 24.53
C LEU A 63 -10.81 -4.02 26.01
N ASN A 64 -11.41 -3.08 26.73
CA ASN A 64 -11.22 -2.93 28.18
C ASN A 64 -11.72 -4.17 28.95
N SER A 65 -12.91 -4.69 28.61
CA SER A 65 -13.50 -5.89 29.22
C SER A 65 -12.66 -7.14 28.94
N LEU A 66 -12.00 -7.21 27.79
CA LEU A 66 -11.03 -8.26 27.44
C LEU A 66 -9.67 -8.09 28.14
N GLY A 67 -9.47 -7.01 28.90
CA GLY A 67 -8.26 -6.75 29.69
C GLY A 67 -7.11 -6.16 28.86
N VAL A 68 -7.37 -5.55 27.70
CA VAL A 68 -6.37 -4.85 26.89
C VAL A 68 -5.92 -3.58 27.62
N LYS A 69 -4.60 -3.40 27.76
CA LYS A 69 -4.00 -2.31 28.54
C LYS A 69 -3.46 -1.20 27.63
N SER A 70 -3.74 0.04 28.04
CA SER A 70 -3.16 1.24 27.42
C SER A 70 -1.65 1.35 27.68
N GLY A 71 -0.92 1.87 26.68
CA GLY A 71 0.50 2.17 26.77
C GLY A 71 0.80 3.54 27.36
N LYS A 72 2.11 3.80 27.45
CA LYS A 72 2.69 5.10 27.87
C LYS A 72 3.83 5.45 26.92
N ILE A 73 4.32 6.68 26.96
CA ILE A 73 5.49 7.10 26.18
C ILE A 73 6.64 6.10 26.42
N GLY A 74 7.21 5.61 25.33
CA GLY A 74 8.31 4.65 25.35
C GLY A 74 7.96 3.21 25.70
N ASN A 75 6.75 2.96 26.22
CA ASN A 75 6.24 1.63 26.54
C ASN A 75 4.89 1.41 25.81
N PRO A 76 4.87 0.63 24.71
CA PRO A 76 3.65 0.42 23.93
C PRO A 76 2.58 -0.28 24.76
N GLY A 77 1.31 0.05 24.51
CA GLY A 77 0.15 -0.70 25.02
C GLY A 77 0.12 -2.13 24.50
N ASP A 78 -0.82 -2.92 24.98
CA ASP A 78 -1.03 -4.27 24.47
C ASP A 78 -1.31 -4.23 22.96
N ARG A 79 -0.82 -5.23 22.23
CA ARG A 79 -1.05 -5.34 20.80
C ARG A 79 -2.39 -6.05 20.57
N VAL A 80 -3.21 -5.39 19.75
CA VAL A 80 -4.47 -5.90 19.22
C VAL A 80 -4.24 -6.24 17.77
N ALA A 81 -4.12 -7.52 17.46
CA ALA A 81 -3.87 -7.99 16.13
C ALA A 81 -5.15 -8.13 15.31
N THR A 82 -5.04 -7.90 14.00
CA THR A 82 -6.12 -8.16 13.06
C THR A 82 -5.65 -9.06 11.92
N MET A 83 -6.39 -10.11 11.66
CA MET A 83 -6.31 -10.94 10.46
C MET A 83 -7.61 -10.73 9.68
N ALA A 84 -7.70 -9.62 8.94
CA ALA A 84 -8.96 -9.17 8.37
C ALA A 84 -8.78 -8.55 6.98
N LEU A 85 -9.85 -8.60 6.21
CA LEU A 85 -10.00 -7.97 4.92
C LEU A 85 -10.47 -6.50 5.07
N ASN A 86 -10.86 -5.88 3.96
CA ASN A 86 -11.33 -4.49 3.96
C ASN A 86 -12.82 -4.43 4.36
N THR A 87 -13.09 -4.57 5.65
CA THR A 87 -14.43 -4.59 6.24
C THR A 87 -14.64 -3.40 7.19
N HIS A 88 -15.90 -3.08 7.50
CA HIS A 88 -16.23 -2.05 8.49
C HIS A 88 -15.69 -2.38 9.90
N ARG A 89 -15.65 -3.68 10.27
CA ARG A 89 -15.10 -4.16 11.54
C ARG A 89 -13.61 -3.89 11.66
N HIS A 90 -12.88 -4.10 10.55
CA HIS A 90 -11.45 -3.76 10.50
C HIS A 90 -11.23 -2.25 10.62
N LEU A 91 -12.08 -1.42 9.99
CA LEU A 91 -12.03 0.03 10.12
C LEU A 91 -12.38 0.49 11.55
N GLU A 92 -13.33 -0.15 12.24
CA GLU A 92 -13.64 0.10 13.65
C GLU A 92 -12.41 -0.16 14.54
N LEU A 93 -11.65 -1.24 14.29
CA LEU A 93 -10.41 -1.58 15.01
C LEU A 93 -9.29 -0.55 14.78
N TYR A 94 -9.22 0.09 13.61
CA TYR A 94 -8.27 1.15 13.31
C TYR A 94 -8.41 2.38 14.23
N TYR A 95 -9.55 2.51 14.88
CA TYR A 95 -9.80 3.58 15.84
C TYR A 95 -9.94 3.07 17.28
N ALA A 96 -10.69 2.01 17.51
CA ALA A 96 -10.91 1.52 18.87
C ALA A 96 -9.61 1.15 19.58
N ALA A 97 -8.70 0.42 18.94
CA ALA A 97 -7.46 0.00 19.57
C ALA A 97 -6.50 1.17 19.84
N PRO A 98 -6.05 1.97 18.85
CA PRO A 98 -5.10 3.05 19.11
C PRO A 98 -5.69 4.16 19.96
N CYS A 99 -6.98 4.52 19.80
CA CYS A 99 -7.58 5.60 20.57
C CYS A 99 -7.87 5.21 22.03
N SER A 100 -7.93 3.92 22.38
CA SER A 100 -7.93 3.44 23.77
C SER A 100 -6.51 3.30 24.36
N GLY A 101 -5.46 3.54 23.56
CA GLY A 101 -4.07 3.47 23.97
C GLY A 101 -3.39 2.11 23.75
N ALA A 102 -4.06 1.17 23.12
CA ALA A 102 -3.46 -0.07 22.63
C ALA A 102 -2.73 0.16 21.31
N VAL A 103 -2.03 -0.85 20.81
CA VAL A 103 -1.33 -0.78 19.52
C VAL A 103 -2.01 -1.73 18.54
N LEU A 104 -2.54 -1.21 17.43
CA LEU A 104 -3.10 -2.03 16.38
C LEU A 104 -1.98 -2.71 15.58
N HIS A 105 -2.06 -4.04 15.42
CA HIS A 105 -1.16 -4.83 14.58
C HIS A 105 -1.94 -5.49 13.44
N PRO A 106 -2.07 -4.85 12.27
CA PRO A 106 -2.71 -5.46 11.10
C PRO A 106 -1.75 -6.47 10.45
N ILE A 107 -2.10 -7.74 10.53
CA ILE A 107 -1.27 -8.86 10.05
C ILE A 107 -1.50 -9.08 8.57
N ASN A 108 -0.44 -9.15 7.80
CA ASN A 108 -0.52 -9.54 6.40
C ASN A 108 -0.83 -11.06 6.28
N VAL A 109 -2.09 -11.37 6.07
CA VAL A 109 -2.64 -12.74 5.99
C VAL A 109 -2.18 -13.54 4.77
N ARG A 110 -1.46 -12.90 3.84
CA ARG A 110 -0.92 -13.54 2.63
C ARG A 110 0.55 -13.91 2.75
N LEU A 111 1.15 -13.76 3.94
CA LEU A 111 2.50 -14.24 4.23
C LEU A 111 2.53 -15.76 4.37
N ALA A 112 3.73 -16.34 4.30
CA ALA A 112 3.93 -17.73 4.69
C ALA A 112 3.56 -17.95 6.16
N LEU A 113 3.01 -19.11 6.50
CA LEU A 113 2.53 -19.43 7.85
C LEU A 113 3.58 -19.13 8.94
N ASP A 114 4.83 -19.54 8.71
CA ASP A 114 5.91 -19.31 9.68
C ASP A 114 6.20 -17.82 9.91
N HIS A 115 6.02 -16.98 8.90
CA HIS A 115 6.14 -15.53 9.05
C HIS A 115 4.95 -14.95 9.83
N ILE A 116 3.72 -15.41 9.59
CA ILE A 116 2.54 -15.00 10.36
C ILE A 116 2.74 -15.37 11.83
N ILE A 117 3.11 -16.61 12.13
CA ILE A 117 3.39 -17.08 13.49
C ILE A 117 4.49 -16.23 14.14
N TYR A 118 5.56 -15.97 13.39
CA TYR A 118 6.66 -15.13 13.88
C TYR A 118 6.17 -13.72 14.24
N THR A 119 5.39 -13.05 13.37
CA THR A 119 4.93 -11.67 13.64
C THR A 119 4.03 -11.60 14.86
N ILE A 120 3.12 -12.57 15.05
CA ILE A 120 2.23 -12.66 16.21
C ILE A 120 3.04 -12.82 17.50
N ASN A 121 3.94 -13.79 17.54
CA ASN A 121 4.73 -14.08 18.74
C ASN A 121 5.75 -12.98 19.04
N HIS A 122 6.40 -12.40 18.02
CA HIS A 122 7.35 -11.31 18.17
C HIS A 122 6.67 -10.00 18.63
N ALA A 123 5.47 -9.70 18.10
CA ALA A 123 4.65 -8.59 18.54
C ALA A 123 4.10 -8.80 19.97
N GLU A 124 4.02 -10.05 20.45
CA GLU A 124 3.33 -10.42 21.70
C GLU A 124 1.86 -9.97 21.64
N ASP A 125 1.17 -10.36 20.55
CA ASP A 125 -0.23 -10.01 20.36
C ASP A 125 -1.10 -10.63 21.44
N LYS A 126 -1.85 -9.80 22.16
CA LYS A 126 -2.69 -10.24 23.26
C LYS A 126 -4.06 -10.75 22.81
N VAL A 127 -4.64 -10.07 21.83
CA VAL A 127 -5.96 -10.38 21.28
C VAL A 127 -5.85 -10.39 19.76
N ILE A 128 -6.48 -11.37 19.11
CA ILE A 128 -6.57 -11.44 17.65
C ILE A 128 -8.03 -11.35 17.22
N PHE A 129 -8.34 -10.40 16.36
CA PHE A 129 -9.59 -10.30 15.62
C PHE A 129 -9.37 -10.88 14.22
N PHE A 130 -10.23 -11.79 13.76
CA PHE A 130 -10.06 -12.39 12.44
C PHE A 130 -11.40 -12.60 11.72
N ASP A 131 -11.39 -12.37 10.40
CA ASP A 131 -12.56 -12.60 9.54
C ASP A 131 -12.82 -14.10 9.36
N ASP A 132 -14.08 -14.46 9.20
CA ASP A 132 -14.56 -15.84 9.01
C ASP A 132 -13.89 -16.57 7.83
N LEU A 133 -13.59 -15.85 6.76
CA LEU A 133 -12.85 -16.36 5.60
C LEU A 133 -11.42 -16.82 5.93
N LEU A 134 -10.91 -16.42 7.09
CA LEU A 134 -9.55 -16.75 7.55
C LEU A 134 -9.54 -17.78 8.68
N LEU A 135 -10.70 -18.36 9.04
CA LEU A 135 -10.79 -19.37 10.10
C LEU A 135 -9.80 -20.51 9.92
N SER A 136 -9.76 -21.12 8.74
CA SER A 136 -8.84 -22.23 8.45
C SER A 136 -7.36 -21.83 8.59
N LEU A 137 -7.02 -20.58 8.27
CA LEU A 137 -5.67 -20.05 8.46
C LEU A 137 -5.34 -19.92 9.95
N VAL A 138 -6.27 -19.38 10.77
CA VAL A 138 -6.09 -19.26 12.22
C VAL A 138 -5.99 -20.63 12.88
N GLU A 139 -6.83 -21.59 12.50
CA GLU A 139 -6.75 -22.97 12.98
C GLU A 139 -5.40 -23.65 12.67
N ALA A 140 -4.85 -23.39 11.48
CA ALA A 140 -3.57 -23.95 11.07
C ALA A 140 -2.39 -23.47 11.93
N ILE A 141 -2.48 -22.23 12.46
CA ILE A 141 -1.41 -21.64 13.29
C ILE A 141 -1.72 -21.66 14.79
N TYR A 142 -2.96 -22.01 15.20
CA TYR A 142 -3.47 -21.88 16.57
C TYR A 142 -2.53 -22.45 17.63
N ASP A 143 -2.08 -23.71 17.45
CA ASP A 143 -1.22 -24.39 18.42
C ASP A 143 0.15 -23.71 18.63
N LYS A 144 0.58 -22.88 17.67
CA LYS A 144 1.86 -22.15 17.73
C LYS A 144 1.72 -20.72 18.29
N ILE A 145 0.49 -20.22 18.43
CA ILE A 145 0.22 -18.84 18.92
C ILE A 145 -0.60 -18.80 20.21
N LYS A 146 -1.29 -19.87 20.60
CA LYS A 146 -2.19 -19.90 21.77
C LYS A 146 -1.53 -19.60 23.11
N ASN A 147 -0.20 -19.68 23.23
CA ASN A 147 0.54 -19.29 24.42
C ASN A 147 0.85 -17.79 24.47
N THR A 148 0.76 -17.11 23.35
CA THR A 148 0.96 -15.66 23.23
C THR A 148 -0.40 -14.93 23.24
N VAL A 149 -1.36 -15.44 22.49
CA VAL A 149 -2.68 -14.84 22.31
C VAL A 149 -3.65 -15.34 23.36
N GLU A 150 -4.21 -14.42 24.16
CA GLU A 150 -5.14 -14.76 25.24
C GLU A 150 -6.60 -14.92 24.76
N LYS A 151 -7.01 -14.15 23.75
CA LYS A 151 -8.38 -14.07 23.24
C LYS A 151 -8.43 -14.04 21.73
N PHE A 152 -9.43 -14.73 21.18
CA PHE A 152 -9.72 -14.80 19.76
C PHE A 152 -11.12 -14.24 19.49
N ILE A 153 -11.25 -13.29 18.56
CA ILE A 153 -12.52 -12.67 18.22
C ILE A 153 -12.83 -12.96 16.75
N TYR A 154 -13.92 -13.68 16.53
CA TYR A 154 -14.41 -14.09 15.23
C TYR A 154 -15.32 -13.01 14.65
N MET A 155 -14.94 -12.46 13.52
CA MET A 155 -15.69 -11.46 12.76
C MET A 155 -16.36 -12.14 11.58
N SER A 156 -17.68 -12.18 11.55
CA SER A 156 -18.41 -12.87 10.51
C SER A 156 -19.63 -12.09 10.03
N ASP A 157 -19.96 -12.27 8.76
CA ASP A 157 -21.23 -11.83 8.18
C ASP A 157 -22.35 -12.85 8.44
N LYS A 158 -22.03 -14.01 9.02
CA LYS A 158 -22.98 -15.02 9.50
C LYS A 158 -23.07 -14.96 11.03
N PRO A 159 -24.26 -15.05 11.61
CA PRO A 159 -24.40 -15.08 13.06
C PRO A 159 -23.84 -16.37 13.65
N GLY A 160 -23.33 -16.27 14.88
CA GLY A 160 -22.88 -17.39 15.69
C GLY A 160 -21.41 -17.79 15.49
N LEU A 161 -20.93 -18.64 16.40
CA LEU A 161 -19.58 -19.15 16.37
C LEU A 161 -19.48 -20.40 15.48
N PRO A 162 -18.34 -20.61 14.79
CA PRO A 162 -18.08 -21.84 14.06
C PRO A 162 -17.76 -22.99 14.98
N ASP A 163 -17.95 -24.23 14.50
CA ASP A 163 -17.36 -25.41 15.14
C ASP A 163 -15.85 -25.41 14.90
N THR A 164 -15.06 -25.24 15.99
CA THR A 164 -13.61 -25.09 15.88
C THR A 164 -12.90 -25.51 17.17
N LYS A 165 -11.62 -25.85 17.06
CA LYS A 165 -10.74 -26.15 18.20
C LYS A 165 -10.21 -24.91 18.94
N ILE A 166 -10.51 -23.70 18.47
CA ILE A 166 -9.98 -22.46 19.04
C ILE A 166 -10.68 -22.18 20.37
N GLU A 167 -9.93 -22.20 21.45
CA GLU A 167 -10.41 -21.85 22.78
C GLU A 167 -10.46 -20.32 22.98
N ASN A 168 -11.23 -19.84 23.96
CA ASN A 168 -11.42 -18.40 24.24
C ASN A 168 -11.85 -17.59 23.00
N LEU A 169 -12.74 -18.18 22.20
CA LEU A 169 -13.31 -17.58 21.01
C LEU A 169 -14.61 -16.84 21.34
N TYR A 170 -14.70 -15.60 20.89
CA TYR A 170 -15.86 -14.72 21.04
C TYR A 170 -16.36 -14.29 19.66
N GLU A 171 -17.66 -14.13 19.50
CA GLU A 171 -18.26 -13.56 18.27
C GLU A 171 -18.31 -12.04 18.40
N TYR A 172 -17.90 -11.34 17.35
CA TYR A 172 -17.70 -9.90 17.34
C TYR A 172 -18.98 -9.10 17.64
N GLU A 173 -20.08 -9.40 16.95
CA GLU A 173 -21.32 -8.63 17.10
C GLU A 173 -21.99 -8.90 18.46
N GLU A 174 -21.90 -10.12 18.96
CA GLU A 174 -22.40 -10.45 20.32
C GLU A 174 -21.55 -9.80 21.40
N LEU A 175 -20.24 -9.70 21.20
CA LEU A 175 -19.35 -8.99 22.11
C LEU A 175 -19.72 -7.49 22.16
N LEU A 176 -19.97 -6.86 21.01
CA LEU A 176 -20.34 -5.44 20.95
C LEU A 176 -21.73 -5.16 21.56
N LYS A 177 -22.69 -6.07 21.41
CA LYS A 177 -24.07 -5.90 21.98
C LYS A 177 -24.08 -5.77 23.50
N GLN A 178 -23.09 -6.33 24.17
CA GLN A 178 -23.01 -6.33 25.63
C GLN A 178 -22.43 -5.02 26.19
N GLU A 179 -21.86 -4.18 25.33
CA GLU A 179 -21.08 -3.00 25.72
C GLU A 179 -21.86 -1.70 25.43
N PRO A 180 -21.65 -0.65 26.25
CA PRO A 180 -22.27 0.65 26.02
C PRO A 180 -21.75 1.31 24.75
N ASP A 181 -22.61 2.08 24.08
CA ASP A 181 -22.30 2.79 22.84
C ASP A 181 -21.66 4.17 23.05
N GLU A 182 -21.25 4.45 24.27
CA GLU A 182 -20.45 5.60 24.66
C GLU A 182 -19.14 5.13 25.30
N PHE A 183 -18.06 5.83 25.01
CA PHE A 183 -16.74 5.53 25.57
C PHE A 183 -16.01 6.80 25.97
N GLU A 184 -15.42 6.80 27.16
CA GLU A 184 -14.60 7.90 27.61
C GLU A 184 -13.16 7.72 27.12
N TRP A 185 -12.86 8.34 25.96
CA TRP A 185 -11.55 8.24 25.33
C TRP A 185 -10.45 8.81 26.22
N PRO A 186 -9.41 8.03 26.56
CA PRO A 186 -8.32 8.49 27.42
C PRO A 186 -7.56 9.66 26.80
N TYR A 187 -7.02 10.51 27.64
CA TYR A 187 -6.10 11.56 27.23
C TYR A 187 -4.68 10.97 27.08
N LEU A 188 -4.33 10.62 25.86
CA LEU A 188 -3.04 10.02 25.52
C LEU A 188 -2.01 11.10 25.18
N SER A 189 -0.73 10.76 25.24
CA SER A 189 0.30 11.53 24.57
C SER A 189 0.27 11.24 23.06
N GLU A 190 0.58 12.26 22.24
CA GLU A 190 0.74 12.09 20.80
C GLU A 190 1.90 11.15 20.44
N ASP A 191 2.86 10.95 21.35
CA ASP A 191 3.99 10.05 21.20
C ASP A 191 3.68 8.61 21.64
N ASN A 192 2.45 8.31 22.09
CA ASN A 192 2.03 6.93 22.28
C ASN A 192 1.99 6.21 20.93
N TYR A 193 2.47 4.98 20.89
CA TYR A 193 2.38 4.14 19.71
C TYR A 193 0.91 3.77 19.43
N ALA A 194 0.51 3.94 18.18
CA ALA A 194 -0.83 3.67 17.67
C ALA A 194 -0.88 2.38 16.85
N THR A 195 0.14 2.12 16.05
CA THR A 195 0.15 0.96 15.15
C THR A 195 1.52 0.31 15.05
N LEU A 196 1.54 -0.99 14.70
CA LEU A 196 2.72 -1.80 14.43
C LEU A 196 2.51 -2.55 13.12
N CYS A 197 3.28 -2.24 12.07
CA CYS A 197 3.17 -2.88 10.76
C CYS A 197 4.44 -3.62 10.39
N TYR A 198 4.32 -4.90 10.02
CA TYR A 198 5.48 -5.70 9.60
C TYR A 198 5.73 -5.60 8.10
N THR A 199 7.01 -5.41 7.77
CA THR A 199 7.48 -5.44 6.38
C THR A 199 7.78 -6.87 5.95
N THR A 200 7.63 -7.15 4.68
CA THR A 200 7.94 -8.46 4.09
C THR A 200 9.41 -8.63 3.71
N GLY A 201 10.33 -7.83 4.25
CA GLY A 201 11.75 -7.78 3.95
C GLY A 201 12.26 -8.77 2.89
N THR A 202 13.02 -8.31 1.94
CA THR A 202 13.55 -9.16 0.84
C THR A 202 14.50 -10.26 1.32
N THR A 203 15.03 -10.11 2.54
CA THR A 203 15.99 -11.06 3.14
C THR A 203 15.69 -11.24 4.63
N GLY A 204 15.16 -12.40 5.01
CA GLY A 204 14.98 -12.80 6.41
C GLY A 204 13.56 -12.61 6.96
N LEU A 205 13.45 -12.58 8.29
CA LEU A 205 12.19 -12.43 9.01
C LEU A 205 11.59 -11.03 8.84
N PRO A 206 10.25 -10.90 8.88
CA PRO A 206 9.56 -9.61 8.84
C PRO A 206 10.03 -8.67 9.96
N LYS A 207 10.12 -7.36 9.67
CA LYS A 207 10.50 -6.33 10.63
C LYS A 207 9.30 -5.45 10.93
N GLY A 208 9.03 -5.19 12.21
CA GLY A 208 7.90 -4.37 12.65
C GLY A 208 8.26 -2.89 12.74
N ALA A 209 7.62 -2.04 11.95
CA ALA A 209 7.70 -0.59 12.06
C ALA A 209 6.58 -0.07 12.97
N MET A 210 6.92 0.74 13.96
CA MET A 210 5.94 1.34 14.89
C MET A 210 5.70 2.81 14.55
N PHE A 211 4.43 3.22 14.66
CA PHE A 211 4.02 4.60 14.42
C PHE A 211 3.23 5.15 15.61
N THR A 212 3.56 6.38 15.98
CA THR A 212 2.86 7.13 17.01
C THR A 212 1.60 7.79 16.47
N HIS A 213 0.70 8.24 17.34
CA HIS A 213 -0.42 9.09 16.96
C HIS A 213 0.05 10.32 16.18
N ARG A 214 1.12 11.00 16.67
CA ARG A 214 1.73 12.16 16.02
C ARG A 214 2.14 11.87 14.58
N ALA A 215 2.83 10.76 14.34
CA ALA A 215 3.30 10.39 13.01
C ALA A 215 2.13 10.22 12.02
N LEU A 216 1.12 9.45 12.41
CA LEU A 216 -0.06 9.20 11.58
C LEU A 216 -0.92 10.45 11.38
N TYR A 217 -1.04 11.28 12.41
CA TYR A 217 -1.76 12.55 12.33
C TYR A 217 -1.11 13.51 11.34
N LEU A 218 0.21 13.72 11.45
CA LEU A 218 0.94 14.62 10.57
C LEU A 218 0.98 14.10 9.13
N GLN A 219 1.20 12.80 8.93
CA GLN A 219 1.12 12.18 7.61
C GLN A 219 -0.23 12.46 6.94
N THR A 220 -1.33 12.24 7.66
CA THR A 220 -2.69 12.50 7.17
C THR A 220 -2.87 13.96 6.76
N LEU A 221 -2.53 14.91 7.63
CA LEU A 221 -2.68 16.33 7.34
C LEU A 221 -1.87 16.75 6.10
N HIS A 222 -0.63 16.29 5.97
CA HIS A 222 0.24 16.71 4.87
C HIS A 222 -0.22 16.12 3.52
N ILE A 223 -0.67 14.87 3.49
CA ILE A 223 -1.25 14.29 2.28
C ILE A 223 -2.49 15.08 1.85
N TYR A 224 -3.41 15.35 2.78
CA TYR A 224 -4.65 16.05 2.44
C TYR A 224 -4.43 17.53 2.10
N ALA A 225 -3.56 18.22 2.81
CA ALA A 225 -3.14 19.57 2.45
C ALA A 225 -2.57 19.60 1.03
N PHE A 226 -1.72 18.65 0.70
CA PHE A 226 -1.15 18.51 -0.63
C PHE A 226 -2.23 18.31 -1.71
N TYR A 227 -3.18 17.39 -1.51
CA TYR A 227 -4.26 17.15 -2.48
C TYR A 227 -5.22 18.33 -2.58
N TYR A 228 -5.54 19.01 -1.47
CA TYR A 228 -6.48 20.13 -1.45
C TYR A 228 -5.94 21.37 -2.14
N PHE A 229 -4.68 21.72 -1.94
CA PHE A 229 -4.08 22.93 -2.53
C PHE A 229 -3.62 22.77 -3.98
N ARG A 230 -3.83 21.60 -4.58
CA ARG A 230 -3.48 21.39 -5.98
C ARG A 230 -4.66 21.65 -6.90
N ASN A 231 -4.45 22.59 -7.79
CA ASN A 231 -5.35 22.88 -8.91
C ASN A 231 -4.99 22.01 -10.14
N ASP A 232 -5.08 20.67 -10.03
CA ASP A 232 -5.07 19.82 -11.22
C ASP A 232 -6.53 19.63 -11.66
N PRO A 233 -6.99 20.26 -12.77
CA PRO A 233 -8.40 20.23 -13.17
C PRO A 233 -8.90 18.84 -13.57
N LYS A 234 -7.99 17.86 -13.69
CA LYS A 234 -8.31 16.45 -14.01
C LYS A 234 -8.24 15.53 -12.81
N ARG A 235 -7.96 16.04 -11.61
CA ARG A 235 -7.93 15.23 -10.39
C ARG A 235 -9.03 15.63 -9.43
N VAL A 236 -9.58 14.63 -8.76
CA VAL A 236 -10.50 14.86 -7.64
C VAL A 236 -9.74 15.60 -6.54
N HIS A 237 -10.26 16.73 -6.13
CA HIS A 237 -9.87 17.29 -4.85
C HIS A 237 -10.43 16.36 -3.78
N LEU A 238 -9.58 15.67 -3.03
CA LEU A 238 -10.02 14.87 -1.90
C LEU A 238 -10.80 15.79 -0.93
N GLY A 239 -12.07 15.50 -0.69
CA GLY A 239 -12.97 16.33 0.11
C GLY A 239 -14.43 15.87 -0.02
N GLU A 240 -15.38 16.69 0.37
CA GLU A 240 -16.81 16.36 0.52
C GLU A 240 -17.47 15.62 -0.66
N ASN A 241 -16.95 15.78 -1.86
CA ASN A 241 -17.47 15.11 -3.07
C ASN A 241 -16.69 13.85 -3.45
N THR A 242 -15.69 13.46 -2.66
CA THR A 242 -14.91 12.24 -2.91
C THR A 242 -15.63 11.04 -2.33
N ILE A 243 -15.77 10.01 -3.14
CA ILE A 243 -16.28 8.70 -2.71
C ILE A 243 -15.16 7.69 -2.97
N PRO A 244 -14.27 7.49 -1.99
CA PRO A 244 -13.15 6.58 -2.15
C PRO A 244 -13.55 5.14 -1.89
N MET A 245 -12.98 4.21 -2.67
CA MET A 245 -13.03 2.78 -2.36
C MET A 245 -11.65 2.31 -1.89
N ILE A 246 -11.59 1.67 -0.73
CA ILE A 246 -10.35 1.12 -0.17
C ILE A 246 -10.10 -0.26 -0.79
N LEU A 247 -9.26 -0.32 -1.82
CA LEU A 247 -8.83 -1.56 -2.47
C LEU A 247 -7.51 -2.08 -1.93
N THR A 248 -6.58 -1.19 -1.61
CA THR A 248 -5.34 -1.58 -0.93
C THR A 248 -5.69 -2.25 0.39
N PRO A 249 -5.12 -3.44 0.69
CA PRO A 249 -5.46 -4.14 1.91
C PRO A 249 -5.19 -3.31 3.17
N LEU A 250 -6.16 -3.25 4.08
CA LEU A 250 -6.00 -2.57 5.37
C LEU A 250 -4.82 -3.13 6.18
N PHE A 251 -4.53 -4.41 6.06
CA PHE A 251 -3.37 -5.02 6.71
C PHE A 251 -2.01 -4.63 6.09
N HIS A 252 -1.98 -3.89 4.97
CA HIS A 252 -0.73 -3.46 4.32
C HIS A 252 -0.51 -1.96 4.50
N ILE A 253 0.35 -1.63 5.45
CA ILE A 253 0.66 -0.25 5.88
C ILE A 253 -0.53 0.70 5.75
N HIS A 254 -1.57 0.42 6.55
CA HIS A 254 -2.77 1.24 6.71
C HIS A 254 -3.49 1.55 5.38
N ALA A 255 -3.55 0.58 4.43
CA ALA A 255 -4.11 0.84 3.10
C ALA A 255 -3.64 2.20 2.52
N TRP A 256 -2.36 2.52 2.73
CA TRP A 256 -1.68 3.76 2.32
C TRP A 256 -2.25 5.03 2.97
N GLY A 257 -2.71 4.92 4.23
CA GLY A 257 -3.24 6.04 5.03
C GLY A 257 -4.76 6.25 4.87
N ALA A 258 -5.41 5.43 4.04
CA ALA A 258 -6.83 5.54 3.74
C ALA A 258 -7.76 5.60 4.98
N PRO A 259 -7.65 4.71 6.00
CA PRO A 259 -8.55 4.74 7.15
C PRO A 259 -8.45 6.03 7.96
N PHE A 260 -7.30 6.68 7.97
CA PHE A 260 -7.13 7.93 8.69
C PHE A 260 -7.63 9.12 7.88
N GLY A 261 -7.22 9.20 6.61
CA GLY A 261 -7.52 10.31 5.73
C GLY A 261 -8.99 10.46 5.40
N TYR A 262 -9.64 9.38 4.99
CA TYR A 262 -11.05 9.43 4.59
C TYR A 262 -11.99 9.70 5.77
N VAL A 263 -11.68 9.14 6.94
CA VAL A 263 -12.43 9.46 8.16
C VAL A 263 -12.21 10.91 8.58
N PHE A 264 -10.96 11.42 8.49
CA PHE A 264 -10.66 12.82 8.79
C PHE A 264 -11.46 13.80 7.93
N GLN A 265 -11.64 13.50 6.64
CA GLN A 265 -12.43 14.32 5.71
C GLN A 265 -13.94 14.07 5.80
N ALA A 266 -14.37 13.03 6.49
CA ALA A 266 -15.76 12.56 6.50
C ALA A 266 -16.27 12.12 5.11
N GLU A 267 -15.38 11.50 4.32
CA GLU A 267 -15.72 10.98 2.99
C GLU A 267 -16.52 9.69 3.10
N LYS A 268 -17.49 9.46 2.19
CA LYS A 268 -18.23 8.21 2.12
C LYS A 268 -17.32 7.08 1.66
N ILE A 269 -16.91 6.22 2.59
CA ILE A 269 -15.92 5.15 2.39
C ILE A 269 -16.58 3.88 1.89
N ILE A 270 -16.10 3.34 0.78
CA ILE A 270 -16.56 2.07 0.20
C ILE A 270 -15.55 0.97 0.55
N LEU A 271 -16.03 -0.09 1.21
CA LEU A 271 -15.25 -1.25 1.64
C LEU A 271 -15.73 -2.50 0.89
N PRO A 272 -14.94 -3.04 -0.04
CA PRO A 272 -15.37 -4.15 -0.89
C PRO A 272 -15.35 -5.53 -0.20
N GLY A 273 -14.78 -5.63 1.00
CA GLY A 273 -14.50 -6.93 1.63
C GLY A 273 -13.47 -7.71 0.82
N THR A 274 -13.91 -8.72 0.09
CA THR A 274 -13.09 -9.44 -0.89
C THR A 274 -13.07 -8.70 -2.22
N PHE A 275 -11.89 -8.62 -2.82
CA PHE A 275 -11.75 -8.02 -4.16
C PHE A 275 -12.07 -9.04 -5.26
N THR A 276 -12.99 -8.67 -6.14
CA THR A 276 -13.17 -9.24 -7.47
C THR A 276 -13.31 -8.10 -8.47
N VAL A 277 -12.94 -8.30 -9.74
CA VAL A 277 -13.09 -7.25 -10.76
C VAL A 277 -14.56 -6.90 -10.97
N GLU A 278 -15.44 -7.91 -10.97
CA GLU A 278 -16.88 -7.73 -11.06
C GLU A 278 -17.42 -6.88 -9.90
N GLY A 279 -17.15 -7.29 -8.66
CA GLY A 279 -17.59 -6.54 -7.47
C GLY A 279 -17.03 -5.11 -7.41
N PHE A 280 -15.82 -4.89 -7.93
CA PHE A 280 -15.27 -3.55 -8.11
C PHE A 280 -16.13 -2.72 -9.08
N CYS A 281 -16.44 -3.26 -10.25
CA CYS A 281 -17.25 -2.57 -11.26
C CYS A 281 -18.67 -2.27 -10.76
N GLU A 282 -19.30 -3.22 -10.08
CA GLU A 282 -20.59 -3.02 -9.43
C GLU A 282 -20.57 -1.88 -8.42
N LEU A 283 -19.56 -1.86 -7.52
CA LEU A 283 -19.41 -0.80 -6.50
C LEU A 283 -19.13 0.56 -7.12
N VAL A 284 -18.30 0.65 -8.16
CA VAL A 284 -18.07 1.91 -8.88
C VAL A 284 -19.36 2.44 -9.47
N GLN A 285 -20.13 1.58 -10.12
CA GLN A 285 -21.39 1.97 -10.76
C GLN A 285 -22.47 2.36 -9.74
N THR A 286 -22.65 1.56 -8.68
CA THR A 286 -23.77 1.73 -7.72
C THR A 286 -23.51 2.83 -6.72
N GLU A 287 -22.30 2.90 -6.18
CA GLU A 287 -21.92 3.87 -5.14
C GLU A 287 -21.28 5.15 -5.70
N LYS A 288 -21.10 5.20 -7.05
CA LYS A 288 -20.48 6.34 -7.76
C LYS A 288 -19.08 6.67 -7.24
N VAL A 289 -18.25 5.63 -7.08
CA VAL A 289 -16.87 5.78 -6.62
C VAL A 289 -16.10 6.73 -7.54
N THR A 290 -15.39 7.68 -6.94
CA THR A 290 -14.64 8.71 -7.67
C THR A 290 -13.14 8.52 -7.62
N TYR A 291 -12.64 7.82 -6.58
CA TYR A 291 -11.22 7.62 -6.33
C TYR A 291 -10.90 6.22 -5.83
N VAL A 292 -9.80 5.68 -6.32
CA VAL A 292 -9.17 4.45 -5.80
C VAL A 292 -7.66 4.56 -5.78
N ALA A 293 -7.03 3.85 -4.83
CA ALA A 293 -5.58 3.63 -4.83
C ALA A 293 -5.29 2.15 -5.07
N VAL A 294 -4.46 1.85 -6.07
CA VAL A 294 -4.24 0.49 -6.56
C VAL A 294 -2.77 0.19 -6.89
N VAL A 295 -2.45 -1.08 -7.00
CA VAL A 295 -1.19 -1.53 -7.63
C VAL A 295 -1.38 -1.68 -9.14
N PRO A 296 -0.31 -1.60 -9.97
CA PRO A 296 -0.43 -1.69 -11.43
C PRO A 296 -1.17 -2.94 -11.93
N THR A 297 -1.06 -4.05 -11.22
CA THR A 297 -1.72 -5.32 -11.58
C THR A 297 -3.24 -5.25 -11.56
N ILE A 298 -3.84 -4.41 -10.72
CA ILE A 298 -5.29 -4.17 -10.74
C ILE A 298 -5.71 -3.51 -12.05
N LEU A 299 -4.93 -2.54 -12.54
CA LEU A 299 -5.21 -1.90 -13.84
C LEU A 299 -5.13 -2.91 -14.99
N ALA A 300 -4.15 -3.82 -14.95
CA ALA A 300 -4.05 -4.89 -15.94
C ALA A 300 -5.28 -5.82 -15.91
N MET A 301 -5.74 -6.21 -14.70
CA MET A 301 -6.96 -7.03 -14.55
C MET A 301 -8.20 -6.35 -15.10
N LEU A 302 -8.33 -5.01 -14.94
CA LEU A 302 -9.45 -4.25 -15.51
C LEU A 302 -9.43 -4.26 -17.05
N ILE A 303 -8.25 -4.24 -17.67
CA ILE A 303 -8.11 -4.33 -19.13
C ILE A 303 -8.50 -5.72 -19.63
N GLU A 304 -8.12 -6.78 -18.91
CA GLU A 304 -8.42 -8.18 -19.28
C GLU A 304 -9.88 -8.58 -19.08
N TYR A 305 -10.62 -7.88 -18.21
CA TYR A 305 -11.96 -8.27 -17.85
C TYR A 305 -12.94 -8.08 -19.02
N LYS A 306 -13.46 -9.20 -19.55
CA LYS A 306 -14.26 -9.22 -20.79
C LYS A 306 -15.59 -8.49 -20.67
N ASP A 307 -16.18 -8.50 -19.48
CA ASP A 307 -17.50 -7.94 -19.22
C ASP A 307 -17.47 -6.49 -18.71
N ILE A 308 -16.30 -5.84 -18.74
CA ILE A 308 -16.11 -4.50 -18.18
C ILE A 308 -17.04 -3.45 -18.81
N ASP A 309 -17.33 -3.59 -20.10
CA ASP A 309 -18.17 -2.65 -20.85
C ASP A 309 -19.67 -2.74 -20.49
N LYS A 310 -20.06 -3.70 -19.62
CA LYS A 310 -21.41 -3.79 -19.05
C LYS A 310 -21.65 -2.79 -17.92
N TYR A 311 -20.58 -2.15 -17.40
CA TYR A 311 -20.61 -1.29 -16.23
C TYR A 311 -20.31 0.16 -16.57
N ASP A 312 -21.03 1.08 -15.93
CA ASP A 312 -20.73 2.51 -15.98
C ASP A 312 -19.65 2.86 -14.94
N LEU A 313 -18.42 3.04 -15.40
CA LEU A 313 -17.27 3.44 -14.57
C LEU A 313 -16.93 4.93 -14.70
N SER A 314 -17.80 5.76 -15.30
CA SER A 314 -17.54 7.16 -15.59
C SER A 314 -17.38 8.06 -14.35
N SER A 315 -17.88 7.60 -13.20
CA SER A 315 -17.69 8.30 -11.93
C SER A 315 -16.25 8.22 -11.41
N LEU A 316 -15.48 7.19 -11.80
CA LEU A 316 -14.10 7.01 -11.38
C LEU A 316 -13.19 7.95 -12.19
N VAL A 317 -12.69 8.99 -11.55
CA VAL A 317 -11.94 10.07 -12.24
C VAL A 317 -10.48 10.18 -11.83
N ASP A 318 -10.09 9.67 -10.66
CA ASP A 318 -8.70 9.67 -10.20
C ASP A 318 -8.27 8.31 -9.66
N VAL A 319 -7.10 7.85 -10.09
CA VAL A 319 -6.52 6.57 -9.69
C VAL A 319 -5.08 6.77 -9.22
N GLY A 320 -4.87 6.64 -7.92
CA GLY A 320 -3.52 6.59 -7.35
C GLY A 320 -2.89 5.22 -7.62
N VAL A 321 -1.67 5.19 -8.14
CA VAL A 321 -0.95 3.94 -8.41
C VAL A 321 0.35 3.91 -7.61
N GLY A 322 0.49 2.88 -6.78
CA GLY A 322 1.66 2.73 -5.93
C GLY A 322 2.06 1.28 -5.74
N GLY A 323 3.05 1.06 -4.89
CA GLY A 323 3.53 -0.30 -4.61
C GLY A 323 4.38 -0.93 -5.71
N GLY A 324 4.38 -0.37 -6.91
CA GLY A 324 5.21 -0.70 -8.06
C GLY A 324 5.25 0.49 -9.00
N ALA A 325 6.20 0.52 -9.93
CA ALA A 325 6.24 1.53 -10.97
C ALA A 325 4.97 1.44 -11.84
N LEU A 326 4.39 2.57 -12.20
CA LEU A 326 3.30 2.65 -13.17
C LEU A 326 3.91 2.70 -14.59
N PRO A 327 3.83 1.62 -15.39
CA PRO A 327 4.38 1.64 -16.73
C PRO A 327 3.57 2.57 -17.64
N LEU A 328 4.25 3.39 -18.45
CA LEU A 328 3.60 4.32 -19.38
C LEU A 328 2.66 3.59 -20.36
N GLY A 329 3.08 2.41 -20.84
CA GLY A 329 2.23 1.60 -21.73
C GLY A 329 0.93 1.14 -21.05
N LEU A 330 1.00 0.70 -19.79
CA LEU A 330 -0.18 0.31 -19.04
C LEU A 330 -1.12 1.51 -18.80
N LYS A 331 -0.55 2.65 -18.36
CA LYS A 331 -1.30 3.90 -18.21
C LYS A 331 -2.04 4.28 -19.50
N THR A 332 -1.34 4.28 -20.62
CA THR A 332 -1.93 4.64 -21.93
C THR A 332 -3.08 3.70 -22.31
N LYS A 333 -2.90 2.38 -22.11
CA LYS A 333 -3.93 1.38 -22.43
C LYS A 333 -5.18 1.54 -21.56
N VAL A 334 -4.98 1.71 -20.25
CA VAL A 334 -6.11 1.82 -19.32
C VAL A 334 -6.88 3.13 -19.51
N GLU A 335 -6.20 4.26 -19.71
CA GLU A 335 -6.87 5.55 -19.95
C GLU A 335 -7.51 5.66 -21.33
N LYS A 336 -7.02 4.90 -22.32
CA LYS A 336 -7.71 4.77 -23.61
C LYS A 336 -9.03 4.00 -23.44
N LYS A 337 -9.05 2.97 -22.60
CA LYS A 337 -10.26 2.19 -22.30
C LYS A 337 -11.21 2.94 -21.38
N PHE A 338 -10.69 3.70 -20.42
CA PHE A 338 -11.47 4.46 -19.43
C PHE A 338 -11.05 5.94 -19.47
N PRO A 339 -11.56 6.73 -20.42
CA PRO A 339 -11.11 8.11 -20.63
C PRO A 339 -11.51 9.09 -19.51
N ALA A 340 -12.40 8.67 -18.61
CA ALA A 340 -12.84 9.49 -17.49
C ALA A 340 -11.75 9.68 -16.42
N PHE A 341 -10.91 8.69 -16.15
CA PHE A 341 -9.93 8.78 -15.08
C PHE A 341 -8.49 9.06 -15.53
N THR A 342 -7.69 9.52 -14.60
CA THR A 342 -6.25 9.71 -14.77
C THR A 342 -5.49 8.89 -13.71
N ALA A 343 -4.59 8.02 -14.17
CA ALA A 343 -3.70 7.28 -13.30
C ALA A 343 -2.43 8.07 -13.00
N THR A 344 -2.03 8.12 -11.73
CA THR A 344 -0.85 8.88 -11.27
C THR A 344 -0.02 8.04 -10.30
N SER A 345 1.30 8.01 -10.52
CA SER A 345 2.25 7.27 -9.71
C SER A 345 2.49 7.91 -8.35
N GLY A 346 2.71 7.09 -7.32
CA GLY A 346 3.19 7.48 -6.01
C GLY A 346 4.15 6.44 -5.44
N TYR A 347 5.04 6.88 -4.57
CA TYR A 347 6.02 6.05 -3.91
C TYR A 347 5.96 6.20 -2.39
N GLY A 348 6.27 5.12 -1.74
CA GLY A 348 6.44 5.03 -0.31
C GLY A 348 6.71 3.61 0.13
N MET A 349 6.97 3.43 1.38
CA MET A 349 7.29 2.14 1.98
C MET A 349 6.70 2.04 3.38
N THR A 350 6.70 0.85 3.96
CA THR A 350 6.14 0.65 5.31
C THR A 350 6.78 1.61 6.31
N GLU A 351 8.07 1.81 6.23
CA GLU A 351 8.87 2.63 7.13
C GLU A 351 8.54 4.13 7.06
N THR A 352 7.75 4.56 6.07
CA THR A 352 7.39 5.97 5.86
C THR A 352 5.88 6.25 5.97
N ALA A 353 5.08 5.36 6.51
CA ALA A 353 3.66 5.44 6.89
C ALA A 353 2.59 5.72 5.81
N PRO A 354 2.64 5.29 4.55
CA PRO A 354 3.74 4.94 3.68
C PRO A 354 4.18 6.04 2.69
N VAL A 355 3.24 6.96 2.26
CA VAL A 355 3.43 7.82 1.09
C VAL A 355 4.44 8.94 1.36
N THR A 356 5.39 9.08 0.44
CA THR A 356 6.45 10.11 0.55
C THR A 356 6.62 10.95 -0.71
N ILE A 357 6.38 10.37 -1.89
CA ILE A 357 6.62 11.02 -3.18
C ILE A 357 5.41 10.75 -4.08
N ILE A 358 4.92 11.76 -4.79
CA ILE A 358 3.80 11.64 -5.73
C ILE A 358 4.15 12.36 -7.03
N ALA A 359 3.81 11.75 -8.17
CA ALA A 359 4.01 12.31 -9.50
C ALA A 359 2.93 13.33 -9.82
N PHE A 360 3.17 14.57 -9.48
CA PHE A 360 2.24 15.64 -9.80
C PHE A 360 2.74 16.59 -10.88
N VAL A 361 1.80 17.20 -11.59
CA VAL A 361 2.08 18.19 -12.62
C VAL A 361 2.36 19.54 -11.95
N LYS A 362 3.51 20.16 -12.24
CA LYS A 362 3.83 21.51 -11.79
C LYS A 362 2.95 22.52 -12.54
N LYS A 363 2.63 23.66 -11.91
CA LYS A 363 1.71 24.67 -12.48
C LYS A 363 2.06 25.11 -13.91
N TYR A 364 3.34 25.32 -14.20
CA TYR A 364 3.77 25.74 -15.54
C TYR A 364 3.69 24.64 -16.61
N MET A 365 3.48 23.37 -16.18
CA MET A 365 3.32 22.21 -17.08
C MET A 365 1.86 21.98 -17.49
N GLU A 366 0.88 22.67 -16.88
CA GLU A 366 -0.55 22.42 -17.13
C GLU A 366 -0.94 22.53 -18.62
N ASN A 367 -0.22 23.37 -19.38
CA ASN A 367 -0.42 23.55 -20.81
C ASN A 367 0.43 22.61 -21.69
N TRP A 368 1.12 21.63 -21.09
CA TRP A 368 1.87 20.64 -21.87
C TRP A 368 0.93 19.67 -22.58
N THR A 369 1.43 19.02 -23.66
CA THR A 369 0.63 18.01 -24.35
C THR A 369 0.33 16.84 -23.41
N LYS A 370 -0.75 16.10 -23.72
CA LYS A 370 -1.15 14.92 -22.94
C LYS A 370 0.01 13.94 -22.79
N GLU A 371 0.75 13.68 -23.85
CA GLU A 371 1.89 12.75 -23.89
C GLU A 371 3.00 13.16 -22.91
N LYS A 372 3.32 14.46 -22.83
CA LYS A 372 4.29 14.99 -21.87
C LYS A 372 3.77 14.91 -20.43
N LEU A 373 2.50 15.23 -20.21
CA LEU A 373 1.87 15.10 -18.89
C LEU A 373 1.83 13.64 -18.42
N ASP A 374 1.56 12.70 -19.33
CA ASP A 374 1.55 11.28 -19.01
C ASP A 374 2.95 10.78 -18.64
N GLN A 375 4.00 11.28 -19.31
CA GLN A 375 5.39 11.01 -18.92
C GLN A 375 5.72 11.54 -17.51
N VAL A 376 5.18 12.70 -17.12
CA VAL A 376 5.33 13.21 -15.75
C VAL A 376 4.60 12.31 -14.75
N ARG A 377 3.35 11.93 -15.03
CA ARG A 377 2.49 11.17 -14.11
C ARG A 377 2.95 9.73 -13.83
N VAL A 378 3.84 9.19 -14.65
CA VAL A 378 4.45 7.86 -14.43
C VAL A 378 5.80 7.91 -13.73
N LYS A 379 6.41 9.08 -13.54
CA LYS A 379 7.61 9.23 -12.71
C LYS A 379 7.29 8.86 -11.27
N THR A 380 8.30 8.66 -10.45
CA THR A 380 8.08 8.48 -9.01
C THR A 380 7.46 9.75 -8.42
N GLY A 381 8.00 10.92 -8.75
CA GLY A 381 7.36 12.20 -8.46
C GLY A 381 8.23 13.18 -7.70
N LEU A 382 7.56 14.01 -6.91
CA LEU A 382 8.15 15.03 -6.06
C LEU A 382 7.82 14.72 -4.58
N PRO A 383 8.69 15.08 -3.63
CA PRO A 383 8.44 14.89 -2.20
C PRO A 383 7.15 15.54 -1.73
N LEU A 384 6.44 14.88 -0.82
CA LEU A 384 5.34 15.50 -0.10
C LEU A 384 5.83 16.65 0.80
N PRO A 385 5.07 17.74 0.95
CA PRO A 385 5.38 18.77 1.92
C PRO A 385 5.58 18.19 3.31
N GLY A 386 6.58 18.68 4.06
CA GLY A 386 6.91 18.20 5.41
C GLY A 386 7.90 17.05 5.45
N LEU A 387 8.33 16.51 4.31
CA LEU A 387 9.46 15.59 4.20
C LEU A 387 10.65 16.27 3.53
N GLU A 388 11.84 15.91 3.98
CA GLU A 388 13.07 16.12 3.25
C GLU A 388 13.44 14.79 2.58
N VAL A 389 13.64 14.83 1.27
CA VAL A 389 14.00 13.66 0.45
C VAL A 389 15.14 14.06 -0.46
N GLU A 390 16.21 13.28 -0.42
CA GLU A 390 17.38 13.47 -1.26
C GLU A 390 17.71 12.18 -2.01
N VAL A 391 18.42 12.31 -3.11
CA VAL A 391 19.07 11.18 -3.78
C VAL A 391 20.57 11.40 -3.67
N VAL A 392 21.25 10.51 -2.97
CA VAL A 392 22.67 10.68 -2.63
C VAL A 392 23.56 9.59 -3.21
N ASP A 393 24.79 9.95 -3.54
CA ASP A 393 25.84 9.02 -3.95
C ASP A 393 26.35 8.17 -2.77
N GLU A 394 27.33 7.32 -3.00
CA GLU A 394 27.96 6.46 -1.99
C GLU A 394 28.69 7.25 -0.88
N ASN A 395 29.01 8.52 -1.11
CA ASN A 395 29.63 9.42 -0.14
C ASN A 395 28.61 10.30 0.61
N GLY A 396 27.30 10.07 0.40
CA GLY A 396 26.22 10.85 1.01
C GLY A 396 26.01 12.23 0.38
N LYS A 397 26.58 12.50 -0.79
CA LYS A 397 26.41 13.78 -1.50
C LYS A 397 25.24 13.71 -2.47
N PRO A 398 24.40 14.78 -2.57
CA PRO A 398 23.33 14.85 -3.55
C PRO A 398 23.85 14.63 -4.99
N VAL A 399 23.11 13.81 -5.76
CA VAL A 399 23.42 13.59 -7.17
C VAL A 399 22.98 14.79 -8.03
N PRO A 400 23.61 15.04 -9.19
CA PRO A 400 23.15 16.09 -10.11
C PRO A 400 21.76 15.74 -10.70
N HIS A 401 21.00 16.79 -11.06
CA HIS A 401 19.67 16.67 -11.70
C HIS A 401 19.82 16.51 -13.22
N ASP A 402 20.43 15.42 -13.65
CA ASP A 402 20.82 15.15 -15.04
C ASP A 402 20.06 13.98 -15.69
N ASN A 403 19.11 13.39 -14.95
CA ASN A 403 18.34 12.22 -15.35
C ASN A 403 19.21 10.99 -15.70
N LYS A 404 20.44 10.93 -15.21
CA LYS A 404 21.43 9.87 -15.50
C LYS A 404 22.08 9.32 -14.25
N THR A 405 22.63 10.20 -13.42
CA THR A 405 23.41 9.79 -12.23
C THR A 405 22.50 9.11 -11.21
N LEU A 406 22.87 7.89 -10.85
CA LEU A 406 22.13 7.10 -9.85
C LEU A 406 22.63 7.39 -8.43
N GLY A 407 21.72 7.45 -7.50
CA GLY A 407 21.99 7.51 -6.07
C GLY A 407 20.90 6.82 -5.28
N GLN A 408 21.10 6.69 -3.97
CA GLN A 408 20.12 6.12 -3.06
C GLN A 408 19.15 7.19 -2.58
N ILE A 409 17.86 6.87 -2.52
CA ILE A 409 16.86 7.74 -1.88
C ILE A 409 17.09 7.70 -0.36
N VAL A 410 17.23 8.87 0.25
CA VAL A 410 17.27 9.06 1.70
C VAL A 410 16.16 10.02 2.13
N ILE A 411 15.54 9.75 3.28
CA ILE A 411 14.34 10.46 3.72
C ILE A 411 14.46 10.82 5.20
N ARG A 412 13.96 12.00 5.57
CA ARG A 412 13.66 12.34 6.96
C ARG A 412 12.40 13.19 7.07
N GLY A 413 11.70 13.06 8.18
CA GLY A 413 10.48 13.82 8.42
C GLY A 413 9.62 13.23 9.54
N PRO A 414 8.54 13.93 9.92
CA PRO A 414 7.80 13.67 11.16
C PRO A 414 7.00 12.38 11.19
N TRP A 415 6.86 11.67 10.07
CA TRP A 415 6.15 10.36 10.00
C TRP A 415 7.02 9.23 9.47
N VAL A 416 8.31 9.44 9.28
CA VAL A 416 9.26 8.35 9.05
C VAL A 416 9.43 7.58 10.35
N MET A 417 9.38 6.24 10.31
CA MET A 417 9.48 5.42 11.51
C MET A 417 10.71 5.74 12.32
N GLU A 418 10.61 5.77 13.65
CA GLU A 418 11.77 5.96 14.52
C GLU A 418 12.65 4.72 14.57
N LYS A 419 12.03 3.55 14.64
CA LYS A 419 12.76 2.28 14.86
C LYS A 419 11.95 1.07 14.42
N TYR A 420 12.65 -0.02 14.16
CA TYR A 420 12.05 -1.35 14.11
C TYR A 420 11.82 -1.88 15.54
N TYR A 421 10.64 -2.41 15.78
CA TYR A 421 10.24 -2.99 17.06
C TYR A 421 11.17 -4.13 17.46
N LYS A 422 11.73 -4.06 18.68
CA LYS A 422 12.68 -5.03 19.23
C LYS A 422 13.87 -5.38 18.30
N ASN A 423 14.28 -4.45 17.43
CA ASN A 423 15.35 -4.71 16.47
C ASN A 423 16.28 -3.49 16.31
N PRO A 424 17.10 -3.18 17.32
CA PRO A 424 18.01 -2.03 17.28
C PRO A 424 19.08 -2.15 16.21
N GLU A 425 19.61 -3.36 15.97
CA GLU A 425 20.61 -3.61 14.92
C GLU A 425 20.10 -3.21 13.54
N LYS A 426 18.91 -3.67 13.16
CA LYS A 426 18.31 -3.30 11.86
C LYS A 426 17.91 -1.82 11.83
N THR A 427 17.59 -1.21 12.97
CA THR A 427 17.30 0.22 13.04
C THR A 427 18.55 1.04 12.72
N THR A 428 19.68 0.75 13.36
CA THR A 428 20.95 1.46 13.12
C THR A 428 21.49 1.22 11.71
N ALA A 429 21.17 0.08 11.09
CA ALA A 429 21.57 -0.23 9.72
C ALA A 429 20.86 0.62 8.65
N VAL A 430 19.75 1.28 8.98
CA VAL A 430 18.97 2.12 8.04
C VAL A 430 18.89 3.59 8.47
N TRP A 431 19.21 3.89 9.73
CA TRP A 431 19.29 5.24 10.25
C TRP A 431 20.75 5.61 10.54
N TYR A 432 21.35 6.42 9.68
CA TYR A 432 22.69 7.00 9.91
C TYR A 432 22.80 8.37 9.22
N ASP A 433 23.74 9.18 9.66
CA ASP A 433 23.98 10.55 9.19
C ASP A 433 22.73 11.47 9.20
N GLY A 434 21.75 11.17 10.11
CA GLY A 434 20.52 11.92 10.25
C GLY A 434 19.47 11.62 9.19
N TRP A 435 19.65 10.56 8.37
CA TRP A 435 18.75 10.14 7.31
C TRP A 435 18.32 8.69 7.47
N PHE A 436 17.08 8.42 7.06
CA PHE A 436 16.58 7.07 6.81
C PHE A 436 16.96 6.63 5.40
N HIS A 437 17.74 5.57 5.29
CA HIS A 437 18.21 5.00 4.02
C HIS A 437 17.26 3.94 3.52
N THR A 438 16.60 4.21 2.37
CA THR A 438 15.53 3.36 1.85
C THR A 438 16.02 2.07 1.20
N GLY A 439 17.25 2.06 0.67
CA GLY A 439 17.76 0.98 -0.18
C GLY A 439 17.21 1.01 -1.62
N ASP A 440 16.41 2.01 -1.98
CA ASP A 440 15.89 2.21 -3.33
C ASP A 440 16.78 3.20 -4.08
N MET A 441 17.20 2.83 -5.30
CA MET A 441 18.05 3.63 -6.18
C MET A 441 17.20 4.46 -7.12
N ALA A 442 17.57 5.72 -7.29
CA ALA A 442 16.87 6.67 -8.14
C ALA A 442 17.84 7.64 -8.83
N LYS A 443 17.31 8.42 -9.72
CA LYS A 443 17.93 9.60 -10.33
C LYS A 443 16.98 10.78 -10.21
N ILE A 444 17.49 12.00 -10.38
CA ILE A 444 16.68 13.21 -10.43
C ILE A 444 16.78 13.78 -11.85
N ASP A 445 15.65 14.16 -12.43
CA ASP A 445 15.66 14.80 -13.75
C ASP A 445 15.79 16.33 -13.67
N GLU A 446 15.90 16.97 -14.81
CA GLU A 446 16.09 18.42 -14.94
C GLU A 446 14.90 19.25 -14.40
N GLU A 447 13.76 18.58 -14.16
CA GLU A 447 12.54 19.14 -13.58
C GLU A 447 12.38 18.75 -12.11
N ASP A 448 13.45 18.32 -11.44
CA ASP A 448 13.52 17.87 -10.04
C ASP A 448 12.66 16.63 -9.69
N PHE A 449 12.11 15.93 -10.69
CA PHE A 449 11.39 14.70 -10.41
C PHE A 449 12.34 13.57 -10.06
N ILE A 450 12.07 12.93 -8.95
CA ILE A 450 12.72 11.67 -8.60
C ILE A 450 12.15 10.57 -9.50
N VAL A 451 13.03 9.77 -10.06
CA VAL A 451 12.70 8.64 -10.92
C VAL A 451 13.40 7.40 -10.38
N ILE A 452 12.63 6.51 -9.73
CA ILE A 452 13.16 5.23 -9.26
C ILE A 452 13.70 4.44 -10.42
N ALA A 453 14.94 3.98 -10.27
CA ALA A 453 15.60 3.10 -11.22
C ALA A 453 15.38 1.63 -10.84
N ASP A 454 15.63 1.29 -9.57
CA ASP A 454 15.44 -0.06 -9.05
C ASP A 454 15.68 -0.12 -7.53
N ARG A 455 15.47 -1.31 -6.94
CA ARG A 455 16.11 -1.64 -5.66
C ARG A 455 17.57 -1.98 -5.87
N MET A 456 18.42 -1.60 -4.94
CA MET A 456 19.86 -1.94 -4.99
C MET A 456 20.11 -3.46 -5.19
N SER A 457 19.20 -4.30 -4.68
CA SER A 457 19.23 -5.77 -4.81
C SER A 457 18.73 -6.29 -6.16
N ASP A 458 18.05 -5.46 -6.97
CA ASP A 458 17.40 -5.88 -8.21
C ASP A 458 18.08 -5.32 -9.46
N ILE A 459 18.95 -4.31 -9.31
CA ILE A 459 19.79 -3.80 -10.41
C ILE A 459 20.65 -4.93 -10.96
N ILE A 460 20.59 -5.15 -12.26
CA ILE A 460 21.39 -6.16 -12.96
C ILE A 460 22.81 -5.62 -13.14
N ARG A 461 23.80 -6.37 -12.71
CA ARG A 461 25.21 -6.03 -12.88
C ARG A 461 25.78 -6.81 -14.06
N SER A 462 25.77 -6.18 -15.23
CA SER A 462 26.25 -6.78 -16.47
C SER A 462 27.62 -6.23 -16.83
N GLY A 463 28.67 -6.99 -16.56
CA GLY A 463 30.04 -6.50 -16.64
C GLY A 463 30.31 -5.37 -15.63
N ALA A 464 30.82 -4.23 -16.14
CA ALA A 464 31.07 -3.04 -15.33
C ALA A 464 29.86 -2.09 -15.21
N GLU A 465 28.73 -2.43 -15.83
CA GLU A 465 27.59 -1.54 -16.00
C GLU A 465 26.37 -1.99 -15.18
N MET A 466 25.55 -1.03 -14.80
CA MET A 466 24.29 -1.26 -14.09
C MET A 466 23.11 -1.14 -15.05
N VAL A 467 22.28 -2.18 -15.15
CA VAL A 467 21.05 -2.19 -15.95
C VAL A 467 19.84 -2.06 -15.00
N PRO A 468 19.19 -0.90 -14.97
CA PRO A 468 17.97 -0.72 -14.20
C PRO A 468 16.83 -1.52 -14.83
N THR A 469 16.25 -2.45 -14.05
CA THR A 469 15.21 -3.33 -14.58
C THR A 469 13.90 -2.59 -14.83
N VAL A 470 13.56 -1.60 -14.01
CA VAL A 470 12.35 -0.77 -14.16
C VAL A 470 12.36 0.00 -15.48
N LEU A 471 13.52 0.44 -15.97
CA LEU A 471 13.63 1.09 -17.28
C LEU A 471 13.25 0.15 -18.41
N LEU A 472 13.74 -1.08 -18.37
CA LEU A 472 13.41 -2.11 -19.35
C LEU A 472 11.94 -2.54 -19.28
N GLU A 473 11.41 -2.68 -18.06
CA GLU A 473 9.99 -2.98 -17.82
C GLU A 473 9.09 -1.89 -18.42
N ASN A 474 9.42 -0.63 -18.18
CA ASN A 474 8.68 0.51 -18.75
C ASN A 474 8.70 0.50 -20.27
N LEU A 475 9.86 0.31 -20.89
CA LEU A 475 10.00 0.24 -22.36
C LEU A 475 9.23 -0.97 -22.92
N THR A 476 9.38 -2.14 -22.32
CA THR A 476 8.65 -3.36 -22.70
C THR A 476 7.14 -3.16 -22.66
N SER A 477 6.62 -2.48 -21.65
CA SER A 477 5.18 -2.22 -21.48
C SER A 477 4.59 -1.32 -22.58
N MET A 478 5.42 -0.52 -23.25
CA MET A 478 4.99 0.36 -24.35
C MET A 478 4.61 -0.42 -25.62
N ALA A 479 5.07 -1.65 -25.78
CA ALA A 479 4.61 -2.51 -26.86
C ALA A 479 3.11 -2.79 -26.70
N ASP A 480 2.34 -2.58 -27.78
CA ASP A 480 0.87 -2.66 -27.77
C ASP A 480 0.36 -4.07 -27.43
N PHE A 481 1.18 -5.08 -27.74
CA PHE A 481 0.90 -6.49 -27.50
C PHE A 481 1.33 -7.01 -26.11
N VAL A 482 2.02 -6.19 -25.30
CA VAL A 482 2.44 -6.56 -23.93
C VAL A 482 1.43 -6.06 -22.91
N LEU A 483 1.00 -6.93 -22.00
CA LEU A 483 0.12 -6.57 -20.87
C LEU A 483 0.92 -6.28 -19.62
N GLU A 484 1.80 -7.21 -19.21
CA GLU A 484 2.65 -7.11 -18.03
C GLU A 484 4.09 -7.50 -18.39
N ALA A 485 5.06 -6.89 -17.72
CA ALA A 485 6.48 -7.21 -17.89
C ALA A 485 7.23 -7.11 -16.55
N ALA A 486 8.08 -8.08 -16.29
CA ALA A 486 9.08 -8.04 -15.23
C ALA A 486 10.44 -8.37 -15.80
N VAL A 487 11.49 -7.68 -15.36
CA VAL A 487 12.86 -7.93 -15.79
C VAL A 487 13.71 -8.36 -14.59
N VAL A 488 14.50 -9.41 -14.77
CA VAL A 488 15.39 -9.95 -13.73
C VAL A 488 16.78 -10.22 -14.27
N GLY A 489 17.79 -10.13 -13.40
CA GLY A 489 19.13 -10.61 -13.70
C GLY A 489 19.18 -12.12 -13.67
N VAL A 490 19.85 -12.70 -14.66
CA VAL A 490 20.17 -14.12 -14.77
C VAL A 490 21.69 -14.27 -14.77
N PRO A 491 22.27 -15.17 -13.97
CA PRO A 491 23.70 -15.44 -13.99
C PRO A 491 24.21 -15.76 -15.39
N ASP A 492 25.35 -15.18 -15.78
CA ASP A 492 26.02 -15.39 -17.06
C ASP A 492 27.54 -15.48 -16.85
N GLU A 493 28.19 -16.47 -17.45
CA GLU A 493 29.62 -16.76 -17.24
C GLU A 493 30.53 -15.62 -17.75
N VAL A 494 30.09 -14.86 -18.75
CA VAL A 494 30.88 -13.79 -19.39
C VAL A 494 30.60 -12.43 -18.75
N TRP A 495 29.33 -12.14 -18.49
CA TRP A 495 28.87 -10.81 -18.07
C TRP A 495 28.55 -10.71 -16.57
N GLY A 496 28.66 -11.80 -15.82
CA GLY A 496 28.19 -11.90 -14.43
C GLY A 496 26.68 -12.05 -14.37
N GLU A 497 25.94 -11.07 -14.92
CA GLU A 497 24.48 -11.15 -15.08
C GLU A 497 24.06 -10.61 -16.46
N ILE A 498 22.97 -11.17 -16.98
CA ILE A 498 22.27 -10.68 -18.17
C ILE A 498 20.80 -10.45 -17.88
N ALA A 499 20.17 -9.53 -18.61
CA ALA A 499 18.75 -9.25 -18.45
C ALA A 499 17.88 -10.33 -19.10
N MET A 500 16.89 -10.85 -18.35
CA MET A 500 15.78 -11.64 -18.86
C MET A 500 14.47 -10.87 -18.68
N ALA A 501 13.73 -10.69 -19.78
CA ALA A 501 12.38 -10.16 -19.74
C ALA A 501 11.36 -11.30 -19.63
N VAL A 502 10.55 -11.28 -18.58
CA VAL A 502 9.39 -12.17 -18.38
C VAL A 502 8.15 -11.37 -18.73
N VAL A 503 7.40 -11.81 -19.74
CA VAL A 503 6.36 -11.00 -20.38
C VAL A 503 5.06 -11.76 -20.46
N LYS A 504 3.96 -11.10 -20.09
CA LYS A 504 2.60 -11.55 -20.35
C LYS A 504 2.02 -10.72 -21.50
N LEU A 505 1.56 -11.39 -22.53
CA LEU A 505 0.95 -10.73 -23.68
C LEU A 505 -0.52 -10.40 -23.41
N ILE A 506 -1.08 -9.46 -24.19
CA ILE A 506 -2.54 -9.23 -24.21
C ILE A 506 -3.26 -10.49 -24.75
N PRO A 507 -4.51 -10.73 -24.37
CA PRO A 507 -5.28 -11.87 -24.87
C PRO A 507 -5.32 -11.93 -26.40
N ASN A 508 -5.16 -13.13 -26.94
CA ASN A 508 -5.17 -13.42 -28.39
C ASN A 508 -4.03 -12.78 -29.20
N SER A 509 -2.94 -12.36 -28.58
CA SER A 509 -1.74 -11.91 -29.27
C SER A 509 -0.98 -13.09 -29.89
N ASN A 510 -0.58 -12.97 -31.16
CA ASN A 510 0.26 -13.94 -31.88
C ASN A 510 1.73 -13.50 -31.93
N LYS A 511 2.10 -12.49 -31.15
CA LYS A 511 3.44 -11.93 -31.11
C LYS A 511 4.41 -12.88 -30.41
N LYS A 512 5.69 -12.81 -30.79
CA LYS A 512 6.78 -13.66 -30.32
C LYS A 512 7.88 -12.83 -29.64
N GLU A 513 8.85 -13.52 -29.09
CA GLU A 513 9.98 -12.93 -28.39
C GLU A 513 10.79 -11.97 -29.28
N GLU A 514 10.94 -12.31 -30.57
CA GLU A 514 11.63 -11.46 -31.55
C GLU A 514 10.91 -10.14 -31.80
N ASP A 515 9.57 -10.14 -31.83
CA ASP A 515 8.77 -8.92 -32.00
C ASP A 515 9.07 -7.94 -30.86
N LEU A 516 9.27 -8.45 -29.63
CA LEU A 516 9.61 -7.62 -28.48
C LEU A 516 11.02 -7.02 -28.64
N ILE A 517 12.00 -7.83 -29.01
CA ILE A 517 13.38 -7.32 -29.19
C ILE A 517 13.43 -6.29 -30.30
N GLU A 518 12.74 -6.52 -31.40
CA GLU A 518 12.66 -5.54 -32.50
C GLU A 518 12.01 -4.24 -32.03
N PHE A 519 10.91 -4.33 -31.29
CA PHE A 519 10.28 -3.16 -30.68
C PHE A 519 11.26 -2.40 -29.77
N LEU A 520 12.00 -3.10 -28.90
CA LEU A 520 12.97 -2.49 -27.98
C LEU A 520 14.17 -1.88 -28.71
N LYS A 521 14.58 -2.42 -29.87
CA LYS A 521 15.59 -1.80 -30.72
C LYS A 521 15.11 -0.45 -31.23
N VAL A 522 13.92 -0.41 -31.83
CA VAL A 522 13.35 0.82 -32.41
C VAL A 522 13.04 1.85 -31.32
N GLU A 523 12.22 1.48 -30.30
CA GLU A 523 11.73 2.40 -29.29
C GLU A 523 12.76 2.73 -28.19
N GLY A 524 13.70 1.82 -27.95
CA GLY A 524 14.71 1.95 -26.90
C GLY A 524 16.05 2.44 -27.45
N VAL A 525 16.68 1.65 -28.32
CA VAL A 525 18.05 1.89 -28.78
C VAL A 525 18.14 3.04 -29.79
N GLU A 526 17.34 3.02 -30.87
CA GLU A 526 17.37 4.05 -31.89
C GLU A 526 16.93 5.42 -31.36
N LYS A 527 16.01 5.45 -30.40
CA LYS A 527 15.58 6.68 -29.71
C LYS A 527 16.52 7.08 -28.57
N GLY A 528 17.63 6.38 -28.36
CA GLY A 528 18.64 6.72 -27.35
C GLY A 528 18.18 6.58 -25.89
N LYS A 529 17.11 5.82 -25.61
CA LYS A 529 16.60 5.59 -24.24
C LYS A 529 17.40 4.52 -23.49
N ILE A 530 17.91 3.53 -24.22
CA ILE A 530 18.80 2.46 -23.74
C ILE A 530 19.92 2.21 -24.74
N THR A 531 21.00 1.58 -24.29
CA THR A 531 22.08 1.13 -25.19
C THR A 531 21.78 -0.29 -25.67
N LYS A 532 22.38 -0.68 -26.80
CA LYS A 532 22.18 -2.01 -27.40
C LYS A 532 22.51 -3.16 -26.44
N TRP A 533 23.50 -2.99 -25.59
CA TRP A 533 23.92 -4.02 -24.64
C TRP A 533 22.92 -4.21 -23.48
N MET A 534 22.07 -3.21 -23.18
CA MET A 534 20.99 -3.32 -22.18
C MET A 534 19.80 -4.15 -22.65
N LEU A 535 19.69 -4.45 -23.95
CA LEU A 535 18.61 -5.29 -24.46
C LEU A 535 18.56 -6.63 -23.72
N PRO A 536 17.36 -7.12 -23.35
CA PRO A 536 17.23 -8.44 -22.77
C PRO A 536 17.85 -9.51 -23.67
N LYS A 537 18.71 -10.33 -23.07
CA LYS A 537 19.35 -11.47 -23.76
C LYS A 537 18.50 -12.72 -23.72
N LEU A 538 17.50 -12.74 -22.84
CA LEU A 538 16.50 -13.79 -22.71
C LEU A 538 15.12 -13.16 -22.67
N VAL A 539 14.16 -13.76 -23.34
CA VAL A 539 12.75 -13.34 -23.30
C VAL A 539 11.89 -14.58 -23.04
N ALA A 540 11.10 -14.55 -21.99
CA ALA A 540 10.15 -15.62 -21.65
C ALA A 540 8.72 -15.09 -21.72
N ILE A 541 7.91 -15.62 -22.65
CA ILE A 541 6.47 -15.35 -22.70
C ILE A 541 5.76 -16.33 -21.79
N VAL A 542 4.94 -15.80 -20.87
CA VAL A 542 4.27 -16.57 -19.83
C VAL A 542 2.80 -16.21 -19.72
N ASP A 543 2.01 -17.13 -19.15
CA ASP A 543 0.58 -16.90 -18.92
C ASP A 543 0.35 -15.95 -17.73
N ASP A 544 1.23 -15.99 -16.71
CA ASP A 544 1.19 -15.08 -15.57
C ASP A 544 2.59 -14.86 -14.98
N ILE A 545 2.79 -13.67 -14.39
CA ILE A 545 4.04 -13.28 -13.73
C ILE A 545 3.83 -13.40 -12.21
N PRO A 546 4.74 -14.06 -11.47
CA PRO A 546 4.65 -14.19 -10.02
C PRO A 546 4.49 -12.83 -9.32
N LYS A 547 3.56 -12.77 -8.37
CA LYS A 547 3.23 -11.56 -7.62
C LYS A 547 3.44 -11.77 -6.12
N THR A 548 3.79 -10.70 -5.43
CA THR A 548 3.86 -10.68 -3.96
C THR A 548 2.46 -10.73 -3.35
N SER A 549 2.38 -10.89 -2.04
CA SER A 549 1.14 -10.86 -1.26
C SER A 549 0.29 -9.60 -1.44
N VAL A 550 0.87 -8.54 -1.97
CA VAL A 550 0.22 -7.25 -2.21
C VAL A 550 0.13 -6.88 -3.70
N GLY A 551 0.32 -7.85 -4.59
CA GLY A 551 0.13 -7.68 -6.04
C GLY A 551 1.30 -7.04 -6.80
N LYS A 552 2.48 -6.86 -6.19
CA LYS A 552 3.71 -6.41 -6.89
C LYS A 552 4.38 -7.58 -7.60
N TYR A 553 5.11 -7.35 -8.69
CA TYR A 553 5.92 -8.40 -9.31
C TYR A 553 6.94 -8.96 -8.31
N ASN A 554 6.97 -10.27 -8.21
CA ASN A 554 7.84 -10.99 -7.27
C ASN A 554 9.12 -11.44 -7.97
N LYS A 555 10.04 -10.49 -8.24
CA LYS A 555 11.33 -10.78 -8.87
C LYS A 555 12.16 -11.82 -8.11
N ARG A 556 12.04 -11.86 -6.79
CA ARG A 556 12.69 -12.90 -5.97
C ARG A 556 12.17 -14.30 -6.29
N GLU A 557 10.86 -14.44 -6.45
CA GLU A 557 10.24 -15.73 -6.81
C GLU A 557 10.64 -16.15 -8.23
N ILE A 558 10.69 -15.19 -9.17
CA ILE A 558 11.20 -15.47 -10.52
C ILE A 558 12.63 -16.00 -10.43
N ARG A 559 13.52 -15.35 -9.67
CA ARG A 559 14.90 -15.81 -9.48
C ARG A 559 14.99 -17.14 -8.74
N ARG A 560 14.13 -17.41 -7.76
CA ARG A 560 14.09 -18.67 -7.01
C ARG A 560 13.64 -19.85 -7.87
N THR A 561 12.78 -19.61 -8.82
CA THR A 561 12.22 -20.61 -9.74
C THR A 561 12.70 -20.37 -11.17
N LEU A 562 13.94 -19.89 -11.33
CA LEU A 562 14.51 -19.43 -12.58
C LEU A 562 14.42 -20.47 -13.70
N ASP A 563 14.68 -21.75 -13.38
CA ASP A 563 14.64 -22.86 -14.35
C ASP A 563 13.30 -22.92 -15.11
N LYS A 564 12.17 -22.69 -14.42
CA LYS A 564 10.84 -22.66 -15.05
C LYS A 564 10.67 -21.57 -16.10
N PHE A 565 11.38 -20.47 -15.94
CA PHE A 565 11.36 -19.34 -16.89
C PHE A 565 12.39 -19.56 -17.98
N LEU A 566 13.54 -20.13 -17.66
CA LEU A 566 14.58 -20.48 -18.64
C LEU A 566 14.09 -21.55 -19.66
N GLU A 567 13.29 -22.52 -19.22
CA GLU A 567 12.65 -23.51 -20.11
C GLU A 567 11.74 -22.86 -21.16
N LYS A 568 11.12 -21.71 -20.82
CA LYS A 568 10.24 -20.94 -21.71
C LYS A 568 10.98 -19.80 -22.43
N ALA A 569 12.19 -19.47 -21.97
CA ALA A 569 12.93 -18.33 -22.48
C ALA A 569 13.57 -18.65 -23.83
N LYS A 570 13.47 -17.73 -24.75
CA LYS A 570 14.20 -17.72 -25.99
C LYS A 570 15.51 -16.95 -25.84
N ASP A 571 16.61 -17.53 -26.30
CA ASP A 571 17.91 -16.86 -26.33
C ASP A 571 17.95 -15.83 -27.47
N MET A 572 18.20 -14.59 -27.11
CA MET A 572 18.25 -13.44 -28.01
C MET A 572 19.68 -12.87 -28.13
N LYS A 573 20.71 -13.60 -27.65
CA LYS A 573 22.12 -13.14 -27.64
C LYS A 573 22.67 -12.82 -29.08
N GLY A 574 22.10 -13.38 -30.10
CA GLY A 574 22.49 -13.18 -31.50
C GLY A 574 21.72 -12.09 -32.26
N THR A 575 20.72 -11.48 -31.64
CA THR A 575 19.87 -10.45 -32.23
C THR A 575 20.28 -9.07 -31.73
#